data_db9c18de51f9dcf1099fe753ff83d882
#
_entry.id   db9c18de51f9dcf1099fe753ff83d882
#
_cell.length_a   1.000
_cell.length_b   1.000
_cell.length_c   1.000
_cell.angle_alpha   90.00
_cell.angle_beta   90.00
_cell.angle_gamma   90.00
#
_symmetry.space_group_name_H-M   'P 1'
#
loop_
_entity.id
_entity.type
_entity.pdbx_description
1 polymer ?
#
loop_
_entity_poly.entity_id
_entity_poly.type
_entity_poly.pdbx_seq_one_letter_code
_entity_poly.pdbx_strand_id
1 'polypeptide(L)'
;LEAVACKDWLTNKVDRSVTGKVARQQCQGELQLPLSDCGVVALDYRGEKGIATSIGHAPQAALADPAAGSILSVSEALTNLVWAPMAEGMDSISLSANWMWPCRSQEGEDARLYTAVKALSDFCCALQINVPTGKDSLSMTQKYPNGEKVISPGTVIVSAGGEVSDVKKVVSPVLVNNEKTTLYHIDFSFDELKLGGSAFAQSLGKVGDEVPCVQDAEYFRDAFLAVQELVNKGLILAGHDISAGGLITTLLEMCFSNVEGGMEISLDKMKEQDIVKILFAENPGIVIQISDKHKDEVKKILED
;
A
#
# COMPACT_ATOMS: atom_id res chain seq x y z
N LEU A 1 20.41 -4.85 3.58
CA LEU A 1 20.38 -6.22 3.02
C LEU A 1 20.73 -6.16 1.55
N GLU A 2 21.57 -7.10 1.07
CA GLU A 2 21.96 -7.15 -0.33
C GLU A 2 20.76 -7.35 -1.28
N ALA A 3 19.74 -8.09 -0.85
CA ALA A 3 18.51 -8.30 -1.61
C ALA A 3 17.68 -7.04 -1.84
N VAL A 4 17.81 -6.04 -0.97
CA VAL A 4 17.15 -4.71 -1.07
C VAL A 4 18.13 -3.60 -1.38
N ALA A 5 19.38 -3.93 -1.69
CA ALA A 5 20.37 -2.95 -2.10
C ALA A 5 19.91 -2.18 -3.34
N CYS A 6 20.45 -0.98 -3.48
CA CYS A 6 20.17 -0.08 -4.58
C CYS A 6 20.18 -0.79 -5.95
N LYS A 7 19.05 -0.74 -6.64
CA LYS A 7 18.87 -1.31 -7.98
C LYS A 7 18.61 -0.22 -9.01
N ASP A 8 19.25 0.92 -8.86
CA ASP A 8 19.07 2.11 -9.71
C ASP A 8 19.13 1.80 -11.19
N TRP A 9 19.97 0.88 -11.59
CA TRP A 9 20.07 0.48 -12.97
C TRP A 9 18.76 -0.15 -13.48
N LEU A 10 18.14 -1.03 -12.70
CA LEU A 10 16.85 -1.64 -13.06
C LEU A 10 15.73 -0.61 -12.99
N THR A 11 15.59 0.09 -11.86
CA THR A 11 14.47 1.00 -11.61
C THR A 11 14.53 2.28 -12.43
N ASN A 12 15.74 2.79 -12.73
CA ASN A 12 15.93 4.09 -13.39
C ASN A 12 16.30 3.97 -14.86
N LYS A 13 16.72 2.81 -15.35
CA LYS A 13 17.19 2.62 -16.73
C LYS A 13 16.34 1.62 -17.52
N VAL A 14 16.11 0.41 -16.97
CA VAL A 14 15.47 -0.68 -17.68
C VAL A 14 13.95 -0.63 -17.57
N ASP A 15 13.42 -0.56 -16.36
CA ASP A 15 11.99 -0.72 -16.06
C ASP A 15 11.24 0.62 -15.89
N ARG A 16 11.87 1.72 -16.23
CA ARG A 16 11.33 3.06 -15.97
C ARG A 16 10.08 3.38 -16.79
N SER A 17 10.02 2.92 -18.02
CA SER A 17 8.91 3.23 -18.94
C SER A 17 8.66 2.07 -19.87
N VAL A 18 7.55 1.36 -19.69
CA VAL A 18 7.20 0.19 -20.51
C VAL A 18 6.44 0.58 -21.79
N THR A 19 5.95 1.78 -21.91
CA THR A 19 5.29 2.31 -23.11
C THR A 19 5.47 3.80 -23.24
N GLY A 20 5.16 4.38 -24.40
CA GLY A 20 5.23 5.83 -24.61
C GLY A 20 4.07 6.63 -24.00
N LYS A 21 3.09 5.97 -23.32
CA LYS A 21 1.91 6.62 -22.74
C LYS A 21 1.88 6.59 -21.21
N VAL A 22 3.04 6.41 -20.57
CA VAL A 22 3.16 6.44 -19.12
C VAL A 22 2.82 7.83 -18.59
N ALA A 23 1.77 7.92 -17.77
CA ALA A 23 1.34 9.15 -17.11
C ALA A 23 1.96 9.27 -15.69
N ARG A 24 2.12 8.15 -14.99
CA ARG A 24 2.82 8.06 -13.71
C ARG A 24 3.77 6.87 -13.73
N GLN A 25 5.06 7.15 -13.55
CA GLN A 25 6.12 6.15 -13.46
C GLN A 25 6.55 5.93 -12.00
N GLN A 26 7.38 4.93 -11.73
CA GLN A 26 7.87 4.61 -10.40
C GLN A 26 8.76 5.69 -9.79
N CYS A 27 9.55 6.41 -10.59
CA CYS A 27 10.47 7.44 -10.09
C CYS A 27 9.79 8.80 -9.95
N GLN A 28 9.99 9.45 -8.81
CA GLN A 28 9.36 10.71 -8.43
C GLN A 28 10.37 11.72 -7.88
N GLY A 29 9.99 13.01 -7.92
CA GLY A 29 10.74 14.13 -7.35
C GLY A 29 12.05 14.46 -8.06
N GLU A 30 12.82 15.38 -7.49
CA GLU A 30 14.08 15.89 -8.08
C GLU A 30 15.14 14.79 -8.19
N LEU A 31 15.26 13.94 -7.17
CA LEU A 31 16.25 12.86 -7.13
C LEU A 31 15.80 11.61 -7.89
N GLN A 32 14.57 11.59 -8.43
CA GLN A 32 14.03 10.47 -9.21
C GLN A 32 14.13 9.12 -8.48
N LEU A 33 13.62 9.07 -7.25
CA LEU A 33 13.57 7.86 -6.43
C LEU A 33 12.29 7.06 -6.72
N PRO A 34 12.32 5.72 -6.63
CA PRO A 34 11.19 4.84 -6.96
C PRO A 34 10.17 4.78 -5.80
N LEU A 35 9.45 5.87 -5.57
CA LEU A 35 8.53 6.09 -4.44
C LEU A 35 7.04 6.09 -4.85
N SER A 36 6.73 5.85 -6.12
CA SER A 36 5.34 5.90 -6.59
C SER A 36 4.57 4.66 -6.15
N ASP A 37 3.42 4.85 -5.52
CA ASP A 37 2.56 3.79 -5.00
C ASP A 37 1.83 3.04 -6.12
N CYS A 38 1.52 3.74 -7.22
CA CYS A 38 0.87 3.16 -8.40
C CYS A 38 1.52 3.60 -9.70
N GLY A 39 1.39 2.75 -10.70
CA GLY A 39 1.70 3.08 -12.09
C GLY A 39 0.43 3.50 -12.83
N VAL A 40 0.52 4.52 -13.69
CA VAL A 40 -0.60 4.98 -14.50
C VAL A 40 -0.21 5.12 -15.96
N VAL A 41 -0.99 4.54 -16.85
CA VAL A 41 -0.83 4.60 -18.31
C VAL A 41 -2.04 5.28 -18.92
N ALA A 42 -1.82 6.30 -19.75
CA ALA A 42 -2.88 6.95 -20.51
C ALA A 42 -3.39 6.05 -21.65
N LEU A 43 -4.67 6.11 -21.96
CA LEU A 43 -5.25 5.33 -23.07
C LEU A 43 -4.81 5.87 -24.44
N ASP A 44 -4.65 7.18 -24.55
CA ASP A 44 -4.21 7.84 -25.77
C ASP A 44 -3.31 9.06 -25.47
N TYR A 45 -2.84 9.76 -26.51
CA TYR A 45 -1.93 10.92 -26.37
C TYR A 45 -2.63 12.27 -26.17
N ARG A 46 -3.95 12.33 -26.21
CA ARG A 46 -4.71 13.57 -26.19
C ARG A 46 -5.78 13.61 -25.11
N GLY A 47 -6.26 12.42 -24.70
CA GLY A 47 -7.28 12.25 -23.70
C GLY A 47 -6.74 12.41 -22.28
N GLU A 48 -7.64 12.28 -21.34
CA GLU A 48 -7.38 12.35 -19.89
C GLU A 48 -7.52 10.98 -19.21
N LYS A 49 -8.19 10.03 -19.87
CA LYS A 49 -8.44 8.70 -19.33
C LYS A 49 -7.19 7.82 -19.31
N GLY A 50 -7.12 6.95 -18.33
CA GLY A 50 -6.01 6.02 -18.15
C GLY A 50 -6.41 4.73 -17.45
N ILE A 51 -5.40 3.92 -17.17
CA ILE A 51 -5.48 2.75 -16.30
C ILE A 51 -4.42 2.90 -15.24
N ALA A 52 -4.81 2.73 -13.97
CA ALA A 52 -3.91 2.64 -12.84
C ALA A 52 -3.71 1.18 -12.44
N THR A 53 -2.52 0.85 -11.94
CA THR A 53 -2.18 -0.45 -11.37
C THR A 53 -1.34 -0.28 -10.12
N SER A 54 -1.54 -1.17 -9.16
CA SER A 54 -0.79 -1.24 -7.91
C SER A 54 -0.60 -2.68 -7.47
N ILE A 55 0.22 -2.88 -6.44
CA ILE A 55 0.50 -4.19 -5.85
C ILE A 55 0.43 -4.07 -4.34
N GLY A 56 -0.04 -5.13 -3.67
CA GLY A 56 0.02 -5.28 -2.22
C GLY A 56 0.43 -6.69 -1.82
N HIS A 57 1.18 -6.81 -0.72
CA HIS A 57 1.59 -8.08 -0.11
C HIS A 57 1.97 -7.89 1.36
N ALA A 58 1.77 -8.91 2.18
CA ALA A 58 2.11 -8.88 3.60
C ALA A 58 2.65 -10.24 4.09
N PRO A 59 3.80 -10.73 3.56
CA PRO A 59 4.30 -12.07 3.88
C PRO A 59 4.71 -12.22 5.36
N GLN A 60 5.23 -11.20 5.99
CA GLN A 60 5.62 -11.24 7.41
C GLN A 60 4.39 -11.36 8.32
N ALA A 61 3.35 -10.58 8.02
CA ALA A 61 2.06 -10.67 8.72
C ALA A 61 1.43 -12.05 8.51
N ALA A 62 1.46 -12.59 7.29
CA ALA A 62 0.93 -13.92 6.96
C ALA A 62 1.66 -15.07 7.69
N LEU A 63 2.92 -14.90 8.10
CA LEU A 63 3.63 -15.87 8.94
C LEU A 63 2.97 -16.02 10.31
N ALA A 64 2.58 -14.91 10.95
CA ALA A 64 1.90 -14.92 12.23
C ALA A 64 0.42 -15.30 12.07
N ASP A 65 -0.29 -14.58 11.17
CA ASP A 65 -1.72 -14.76 10.90
C ASP A 65 -1.99 -14.74 9.39
N PRO A 66 -2.33 -15.91 8.78
CA PRO A 66 -2.58 -15.99 7.34
C PRO A 66 -3.85 -15.23 6.91
N ALA A 67 -4.85 -15.09 7.78
CA ALA A 67 -6.06 -14.32 7.49
C ALA A 67 -5.75 -12.83 7.44
N ALA A 68 -5.10 -12.31 8.50
CA ALA A 68 -4.70 -10.90 8.57
C ALA A 68 -3.75 -10.54 7.42
N GLY A 69 -2.73 -11.36 7.15
CA GLY A 69 -1.78 -11.12 6.05
C GLY A 69 -2.45 -11.05 4.68
N SER A 70 -3.51 -11.83 4.44
CA SER A 70 -4.26 -11.80 3.18
C SER A 70 -5.13 -10.54 3.05
N ILE A 71 -5.78 -10.13 4.12
CA ILE A 71 -6.54 -8.87 4.17
C ILE A 71 -5.60 -7.67 3.98
N LEU A 72 -4.45 -7.67 4.66
CA LEU A 72 -3.44 -6.62 4.53
C LEU A 72 -2.89 -6.53 3.09
N SER A 73 -2.72 -7.65 2.40
CA SER A 73 -2.29 -7.65 1.00
C SER A 73 -3.29 -6.97 0.08
N VAL A 74 -4.60 -7.16 0.31
CA VAL A 74 -5.66 -6.42 -0.41
C VAL A 74 -5.65 -4.96 -0.04
N SER A 75 -5.55 -4.67 1.26
CA SER A 75 -5.56 -3.29 1.78
C SER A 75 -4.42 -2.47 1.20
N GLU A 76 -3.19 -3.01 1.17
CA GLU A 76 -2.03 -2.35 0.60
C GLU A 76 -2.18 -2.11 -0.91
N ALA A 77 -2.70 -3.08 -1.66
CA ALA A 77 -2.99 -2.87 -3.08
C ALA A 77 -3.97 -1.70 -3.30
N LEU A 78 -4.96 -1.54 -2.42
CA LEU A 78 -5.95 -0.47 -2.51
C LEU A 78 -5.42 0.87 -2.01
N THR A 79 -4.68 0.93 -0.89
CA THR A 79 -4.06 2.18 -0.41
C THR A 79 -2.99 2.68 -1.37
N ASN A 80 -2.31 1.78 -2.09
CA ASN A 80 -1.42 2.13 -3.20
C ASN A 80 -2.17 2.65 -4.43
N LEU A 81 -3.40 2.20 -4.69
CA LEU A 81 -4.18 2.61 -5.86
C LEU A 81 -4.94 3.93 -5.65
N VAL A 82 -5.24 4.30 -4.40
CA VAL A 82 -6.13 5.42 -4.03
C VAL A 82 -5.70 6.77 -4.60
N TRP A 83 -4.44 6.92 -4.97
CA TRP A 83 -3.84 8.15 -5.52
C TRP A 83 -4.23 8.48 -6.94
N ALA A 84 -4.81 7.53 -7.66
CA ALA A 84 -5.37 7.75 -8.99
C ALA A 84 -6.88 8.01 -8.89
N PRO A 85 -7.43 9.02 -9.60
CA PRO A 85 -8.88 9.28 -9.58
C PRO A 85 -9.61 8.16 -10.34
N MET A 86 -10.13 7.19 -9.61
CA MET A 86 -10.86 6.05 -10.17
C MET A 86 -12.17 6.49 -10.80
N ALA A 87 -12.50 5.98 -11.99
CA ALA A 87 -13.64 6.45 -12.80
C ALA A 87 -14.99 6.28 -12.08
N GLU A 88 -15.18 5.18 -11.36
CA GLU A 88 -16.37 4.84 -10.59
C GLU A 88 -16.01 4.43 -9.15
N GLY A 89 -15.01 5.09 -8.56
CA GLY A 89 -14.50 4.72 -7.23
C GLY A 89 -14.08 3.26 -7.18
N MET A 90 -14.44 2.55 -6.11
CA MET A 90 -14.11 1.13 -5.95
C MET A 90 -14.76 0.21 -7.01
N ASP A 91 -15.88 0.60 -7.59
CA ASP A 91 -16.61 -0.23 -8.55
C ASP A 91 -15.87 -0.38 -9.89
N SER A 92 -14.91 0.50 -10.18
CA SER A 92 -14.01 0.39 -11.34
C SER A 92 -12.75 -0.45 -11.10
N ILE A 93 -12.57 -1.01 -9.88
CA ILE A 93 -11.37 -1.76 -9.50
C ILE A 93 -11.61 -3.26 -9.65
N SER A 94 -10.62 -3.95 -10.23
CA SER A 94 -10.53 -5.42 -10.26
C SER A 94 -9.20 -5.88 -9.69
N LEU A 95 -9.21 -7.01 -9.00
CA LEU A 95 -8.03 -7.59 -8.37
C LEU A 95 -7.59 -8.88 -9.09
N SER A 96 -6.30 -9.18 -8.97
CA SER A 96 -5.72 -10.48 -9.30
C SER A 96 -4.93 -10.99 -8.10
N ALA A 97 -5.21 -12.20 -7.63
CA ALA A 97 -4.56 -12.79 -6.47
C ALA A 97 -3.59 -13.91 -6.87
N ASN A 98 -2.30 -13.72 -6.61
CA ASN A 98 -1.26 -14.70 -6.89
C ASN A 98 -0.77 -15.32 -5.58
N TRP A 99 -1.16 -16.58 -5.36
CA TRP A 99 -0.82 -17.34 -4.16
C TRP A 99 0.49 -18.11 -4.33
N MET A 100 1.41 -17.92 -3.39
CA MET A 100 2.66 -18.65 -3.30
C MET A 100 2.73 -19.29 -1.92
N TRP A 101 2.53 -20.63 -1.85
CA TRP A 101 2.36 -21.31 -0.59
C TRP A 101 3.11 -22.64 -0.53
N PRO A 102 3.72 -23.01 0.61
CA PRO A 102 4.49 -24.23 0.72
C PRO A 102 3.66 -25.46 1.13
N CYS A 103 2.40 -25.61 0.68
CA CYS A 103 1.48 -26.67 1.08
C CYS A 103 2.05 -28.08 0.93
N ARG A 104 2.86 -28.30 -0.13
CA ARG A 104 3.49 -29.61 -0.40
C ARG A 104 4.78 -29.83 0.38
N SER A 105 5.26 -28.84 1.08
CA SER A 105 6.58 -28.84 1.72
C SER A 105 6.51 -28.84 3.24
N GLN A 106 5.34 -28.48 3.81
CA GLN A 106 5.16 -28.30 5.24
C GLN A 106 3.74 -28.69 5.65
N GLU A 107 3.63 -29.47 6.73
CA GLU A 107 2.35 -29.89 7.31
C GLU A 107 1.59 -28.69 7.87
N GLY A 108 0.27 -28.66 7.66
CA GLY A 108 -0.63 -27.61 8.13
C GLY A 108 -0.74 -26.39 7.21
N GLU A 109 0.14 -26.23 6.22
CA GLU A 109 0.14 -25.08 5.34
C GLU A 109 -1.04 -25.05 4.35
N ASP A 110 -1.65 -26.20 4.07
CA ASP A 110 -2.91 -26.28 3.31
C ASP A 110 -4.10 -25.67 4.09
N ALA A 111 -4.18 -25.93 5.40
CA ALA A 111 -5.19 -25.30 6.25
C ALA A 111 -4.97 -23.79 6.39
N ARG A 112 -3.71 -23.37 6.51
CA ARG A 112 -3.34 -21.94 6.53
C ARG A 112 -3.70 -21.25 5.22
N LEU A 113 -3.44 -21.88 4.08
CA LEU A 113 -3.85 -21.36 2.77
C LEU A 113 -5.37 -21.23 2.67
N TYR A 114 -6.12 -22.25 3.12
CA TYR A 114 -7.59 -22.17 3.13
C TYR A 114 -8.09 -20.97 3.96
N THR A 115 -7.52 -20.76 5.15
CA THR A 115 -7.85 -19.63 6.03
C THR A 115 -7.54 -18.30 5.35
N ALA A 116 -6.38 -18.20 4.71
CA ALA A 116 -5.95 -17.01 3.98
C ALA A 116 -6.90 -16.68 2.80
N VAL A 117 -7.21 -17.68 1.97
CA VAL A 117 -8.11 -17.51 0.81
C VAL A 117 -9.51 -17.12 1.26
N LYS A 118 -10.03 -17.78 2.33
CA LYS A 118 -11.35 -17.45 2.87
C LYS A 118 -11.41 -16.01 3.37
N ALA A 119 -10.42 -15.55 4.13
CA ALA A 119 -10.38 -14.20 4.67
C ALA A 119 -10.32 -13.15 3.55
N LEU A 120 -9.46 -13.35 2.53
CA LEU A 120 -9.39 -12.48 1.36
C LEU A 120 -10.75 -12.43 0.63
N SER A 121 -11.35 -13.59 0.40
CA SER A 121 -12.64 -13.68 -0.29
C SER A 121 -13.75 -12.95 0.47
N ASP A 122 -13.85 -13.18 1.78
CA ASP A 122 -14.85 -12.53 2.64
C ASP A 122 -14.67 -10.99 2.63
N PHE A 123 -13.43 -10.53 2.72
CA PHE A 123 -13.10 -9.10 2.68
C PHE A 123 -13.42 -8.47 1.32
N CYS A 124 -13.02 -9.10 0.21
CA CYS A 124 -13.33 -8.61 -1.13
C CYS A 124 -14.84 -8.58 -1.38
N CYS A 125 -15.60 -9.58 -0.88
CA CYS A 125 -17.07 -9.59 -0.97
C CYS A 125 -17.66 -8.42 -0.16
N ALA A 126 -17.15 -8.13 1.03
CA ALA A 126 -17.62 -7.01 1.85
C ALA A 126 -17.31 -5.66 1.19
N LEU A 127 -16.14 -5.51 0.56
CA LEU A 127 -15.77 -4.34 -0.25
C LEU A 127 -16.52 -4.25 -1.59
N GLN A 128 -17.20 -5.32 -2.03
CA GLN A 128 -17.83 -5.44 -3.34
C GLN A 128 -16.86 -5.32 -4.52
N ILE A 129 -15.63 -5.79 -4.34
CA ILE A 129 -14.59 -5.81 -5.37
C ILE A 129 -14.42 -7.22 -5.91
N ASN A 130 -14.36 -7.35 -7.24
CA ASN A 130 -14.18 -8.65 -7.89
C ASN A 130 -12.71 -9.08 -7.96
N VAL A 131 -12.51 -10.41 -7.91
CA VAL A 131 -11.19 -11.06 -8.14
C VAL A 131 -11.36 -12.03 -9.32
N PRO A 132 -11.40 -11.53 -10.58
CA PRO A 132 -11.73 -12.36 -11.74
C PRO A 132 -10.62 -13.32 -12.13
N THR A 133 -9.41 -13.12 -11.65
CA THR A 133 -8.26 -13.95 -12.02
C THR A 133 -7.29 -14.11 -10.85
N GLY A 134 -6.48 -15.14 -10.95
CA GLY A 134 -5.44 -15.45 -9.99
C GLY A 134 -4.75 -16.75 -10.36
N LYS A 135 -3.76 -17.11 -9.60
CA LYS A 135 -3.06 -18.38 -9.74
C LYS A 135 -2.40 -18.80 -8.43
N ASP A 136 -1.99 -20.05 -8.33
CA ASP A 136 -1.28 -20.59 -7.17
C ASP A 136 0.03 -21.29 -7.55
N SER A 137 0.96 -21.32 -6.58
CA SER A 137 2.19 -22.07 -6.59
C SER A 137 2.35 -22.73 -5.22
N LEU A 138 2.10 -24.04 -5.13
CA LEU A 138 1.93 -24.74 -3.85
C LEU A 138 3.17 -25.49 -3.34
N SER A 139 4.33 -25.28 -3.97
CA SER A 139 5.58 -25.96 -3.61
C SER A 139 6.77 -25.00 -3.52
N MET A 140 6.52 -23.81 -2.96
CA MET A 140 7.51 -22.75 -2.85
C MET A 140 8.63 -23.12 -1.88
N THR A 141 9.64 -23.80 -2.39
CA THR A 141 10.79 -24.31 -1.62
C THR A 141 12.04 -24.27 -2.49
N GLN A 142 13.11 -23.69 -1.97
CA GLN A 142 14.45 -23.80 -2.54
C GLN A 142 15.19 -24.98 -1.89
N LYS A 143 15.73 -25.86 -2.70
CA LYS A 143 16.58 -26.99 -2.27
C LYS A 143 18.02 -26.73 -2.70
N TYR A 144 18.95 -26.90 -1.78
CA TYR A 144 20.37 -26.72 -2.04
C TYR A 144 21.09 -28.08 -2.21
N PRO A 145 22.24 -28.14 -2.91
CA PRO A 145 22.99 -29.39 -3.14
C PRO A 145 23.47 -30.08 -1.86
N ASN A 146 23.65 -29.34 -0.77
CA ASN A 146 24.02 -29.85 0.55
C ASN A 146 22.85 -30.50 1.32
N GLY A 147 21.66 -30.57 0.72
CA GLY A 147 20.44 -31.13 1.33
C GLY A 147 19.62 -30.12 2.15
N GLU A 148 20.10 -28.90 2.30
CA GLU A 148 19.40 -27.81 2.96
C GLU A 148 18.17 -27.38 2.16
N LYS A 149 17.10 -26.99 2.87
CA LYS A 149 15.87 -26.46 2.27
C LYS A 149 15.50 -25.15 2.91
N VAL A 150 15.17 -24.17 2.08
CA VAL A 150 14.53 -22.93 2.50
C VAL A 150 13.09 -22.94 2.00
N ILE A 151 12.16 -22.85 2.92
CA ILE A 151 10.72 -22.83 2.64
C ILE A 151 10.27 -21.36 2.61
N SER A 152 9.62 -20.96 1.54
CA SER A 152 9.04 -19.60 1.43
C SER A 152 7.87 -19.46 2.42
N PRO A 153 7.69 -18.29 3.05
CA PRO A 153 6.47 -18.01 3.79
C PRO A 153 5.25 -18.07 2.86
N GLY A 154 4.12 -18.49 3.37
CA GLY A 154 2.84 -18.40 2.67
C GLY A 154 2.51 -16.94 2.38
N THR A 155 2.30 -16.60 1.10
CA THR A 155 2.16 -15.23 0.64
C THR A 155 1.09 -15.15 -0.43
N VAL A 156 0.27 -14.11 -0.40
CA VAL A 156 -0.51 -13.66 -1.55
C VAL A 156 0.04 -12.32 -2.05
N ILE A 157 0.25 -12.20 -3.35
CA ILE A 157 0.49 -10.92 -4.02
C ILE A 157 -0.79 -10.54 -4.73
N VAL A 158 -1.37 -9.42 -4.32
CA VAL A 158 -2.58 -8.85 -4.91
C VAL A 158 -2.17 -7.73 -5.86
N SER A 159 -2.57 -7.85 -7.12
CA SER A 159 -2.49 -6.75 -8.07
C SER A 159 -3.87 -6.12 -8.18
N ALA A 160 -3.94 -4.80 -8.07
CA ALA A 160 -5.16 -4.03 -8.30
C ALA A 160 -5.02 -3.24 -9.60
N GLY A 161 -6.12 -3.05 -10.30
CA GLY A 161 -6.15 -2.24 -11.51
C GLY A 161 -7.53 -1.69 -11.77
N GLY A 162 -7.60 -0.50 -12.38
CA GLY A 162 -8.88 0.13 -12.70
C GLY A 162 -8.77 1.33 -13.63
N GLU A 163 -9.91 1.74 -14.17
CA GLU A 163 -10.00 2.91 -15.05
C GLU A 163 -9.81 4.20 -14.26
N VAL A 164 -8.97 5.09 -14.81
CA VAL A 164 -8.68 6.44 -14.29
C VAL A 164 -9.43 7.47 -15.11
N SER A 165 -10.16 8.34 -14.45
CA SER A 165 -10.95 9.41 -15.09
C SER A 165 -10.09 10.55 -15.64
N ASP A 166 -9.01 10.90 -14.93
CA ASP A 166 -8.09 11.98 -15.33
C ASP A 166 -6.67 11.69 -14.83
N VAL A 167 -5.79 11.30 -15.75
CA VAL A 167 -4.38 10.99 -15.46
C VAL A 167 -3.56 12.17 -14.94
N LYS A 168 -4.05 13.40 -15.09
CA LYS A 168 -3.38 14.63 -14.62
C LYS A 168 -3.59 14.87 -13.15
N LYS A 169 -4.59 14.23 -12.54
CA LYS A 169 -4.93 14.36 -11.11
C LYS A 169 -4.29 13.31 -10.22
N VAL A 170 -3.45 12.46 -10.76
CA VAL A 170 -2.74 11.43 -9.98
C VAL A 170 -1.81 12.09 -8.97
N VAL A 171 -2.00 11.79 -7.70
CA VAL A 171 -1.22 12.34 -6.59
C VAL A 171 0.19 11.75 -6.56
N SER A 172 1.17 12.53 -6.17
CA SER A 172 2.57 12.12 -5.97
C SER A 172 2.88 11.95 -4.49
N PRO A 173 3.76 11.02 -4.10
CA PRO A 173 4.21 10.91 -2.71
C PRO A 173 5.17 12.04 -2.27
N VAL A 174 5.70 12.81 -3.21
CA VAL A 174 6.73 13.82 -2.94
C VAL A 174 6.15 15.05 -2.24
N LEU A 175 6.62 15.30 -1.03
CA LEU A 175 6.21 16.45 -0.23
C LEU A 175 6.43 17.77 -0.97
N VAL A 176 5.43 18.65 -0.96
CA VAL A 176 5.55 20.00 -1.50
C VAL A 176 6.09 20.93 -0.41
N ASN A 177 7.24 21.55 -0.66
CA ASN A 177 7.87 22.51 0.26
C ASN A 177 7.06 23.80 0.34
N ASN A 178 6.16 23.88 1.30
CA ASN A 178 5.33 25.05 1.58
C ASN A 178 4.95 25.07 3.07
N GLU A 179 5.26 26.15 3.77
CA GLU A 179 4.98 26.32 5.21
C GLU A 179 3.49 26.39 5.56
N LYS A 180 2.63 26.65 4.57
CA LYS A 180 1.17 26.76 4.77
C LYS A 180 0.45 25.46 4.39
N THR A 181 0.95 24.36 4.91
CA THR A 181 0.38 23.04 4.68
C THR A 181 0.24 22.25 5.98
N THR A 182 -0.65 21.29 5.97
CA THR A 182 -0.87 20.37 7.10
C THR A 182 -0.83 18.94 6.59
N LEU A 183 -0.27 18.04 7.40
CA LEU A 183 -0.32 16.61 7.18
C LEU A 183 -1.50 16.01 7.97
N TYR A 184 -2.23 15.12 7.32
CA TYR A 184 -3.23 14.27 7.94
C TYR A 184 -2.80 12.82 7.82
N HIS A 185 -2.86 12.09 8.93
CA HIS A 185 -2.86 10.64 8.95
C HIS A 185 -4.31 10.17 8.88
N ILE A 186 -4.63 9.32 7.91
CA ILE A 186 -5.95 8.71 7.72
C ILE A 186 -5.79 7.22 7.97
N ASP A 187 -6.40 6.72 9.04
CA ASP A 187 -6.45 5.29 9.34
C ASP A 187 -7.48 4.60 8.42
N PHE A 188 -7.11 3.43 7.90
CA PHE A 188 -7.98 2.56 7.13
C PHE A 188 -8.27 1.25 7.85
N SER A 189 -7.59 1.00 8.96
CA SER A 189 -7.66 -0.29 9.66
C SER A 189 -8.83 -0.42 10.62
N PHE A 190 -9.23 0.68 11.26
CA PHE A 190 -10.15 0.67 12.39
C PHE A 190 -9.70 -0.29 13.50
N ASP A 191 -8.38 -0.43 13.68
CA ASP A 191 -7.75 -1.35 14.63
C ASP A 191 -6.76 -0.61 15.54
N GLU A 192 -6.43 -1.23 16.67
CA GLU A 192 -5.32 -0.76 17.51
C GLU A 192 -3.99 -0.94 16.79
N LEU A 193 -3.01 -0.07 17.11
CA LEU A 193 -1.68 -0.17 16.53
C LEU A 193 -0.94 -1.40 17.07
N LYS A 194 -0.50 -2.28 16.16
CA LYS A 194 0.13 -3.56 16.47
C LYS A 194 1.44 -3.71 15.69
N LEU A 195 2.42 -4.37 16.29
CA LEU A 195 3.78 -4.52 15.75
C LEU A 195 4.08 -5.92 15.19
N GLY A 196 3.16 -6.88 15.33
CA GLY A 196 3.33 -8.22 14.78
C GLY A 196 3.33 -8.20 13.24
N GLY A 197 4.18 -9.01 12.63
CA GLY A 197 4.34 -9.08 11.18
C GLY A 197 4.97 -7.84 10.54
N SER A 198 5.51 -6.91 11.32
CA SER A 198 6.10 -5.67 10.82
C SER A 198 7.59 -5.83 10.47
N ALA A 199 8.10 -4.93 9.63
CA ALA A 199 9.54 -4.79 9.36
C ALA A 199 10.32 -4.47 10.64
N PHE A 200 9.70 -3.74 11.59
CA PHE A 200 10.29 -3.49 12.90
C PHE A 200 10.50 -4.80 13.68
N ALA A 201 9.49 -5.65 13.79
CA ALA A 201 9.63 -6.96 14.43
C ALA A 201 10.70 -7.83 13.73
N GLN A 202 10.71 -7.85 12.41
CA GLN A 202 11.70 -8.57 11.60
C GLN A 202 13.13 -8.05 11.86
N SER A 203 13.33 -6.74 12.03
CA SER A 203 14.64 -6.17 12.35
C SER A 203 15.19 -6.65 13.70
N LEU A 204 14.30 -7.05 14.60
CA LEU A 204 14.62 -7.66 15.89
C LEU A 204 14.72 -9.19 15.85
N GLY A 205 14.62 -9.81 14.66
CA GLY A 205 14.62 -11.26 14.49
C GLY A 205 13.34 -11.94 15.02
N LYS A 206 12.22 -11.23 15.05
CA LYS A 206 10.92 -11.69 15.55
C LYS A 206 9.85 -11.56 14.47
N VAL A 207 8.77 -12.32 14.61
CA VAL A 207 7.55 -12.13 13.83
C VAL A 207 6.51 -11.33 14.62
N GLY A 208 6.36 -11.63 15.91
CA GLY A 208 5.32 -11.08 16.79
C GLY A 208 4.01 -11.85 16.67
N ASP A 209 3.14 -11.70 17.66
CA ASP A 209 1.89 -12.47 17.76
C ASP A 209 0.65 -11.64 17.40
N GLU A 210 0.70 -10.33 17.61
CA GLU A 210 -0.41 -9.41 17.34
C GLU A 210 -0.19 -8.66 16.02
N VAL A 211 -0.86 -9.12 14.97
CA VAL A 211 -0.84 -8.52 13.64
C VAL A 211 -1.99 -7.53 13.50
N PRO A 212 -1.77 -6.32 12.93
CA PRO A 212 -2.87 -5.44 12.59
C PRO A 212 -3.75 -6.06 11.49
N CYS A 213 -5.01 -5.62 11.43
CA CYS A 213 -5.92 -6.04 10.38
C CYS A 213 -6.96 -4.95 10.12
N VAL A 214 -7.67 -5.01 9.00
CA VAL A 214 -8.87 -4.20 8.81
C VAL A 214 -10.00 -4.85 9.60
N GLN A 215 -10.54 -4.12 10.58
CA GLN A 215 -11.61 -4.61 11.46
C GLN A 215 -13.00 -4.37 10.87
N ASP A 216 -13.14 -3.36 10.02
CA ASP A 216 -14.40 -2.94 9.41
C ASP A 216 -14.20 -2.63 7.92
N ALA A 217 -14.79 -3.44 7.06
CA ALA A 217 -14.69 -3.29 5.62
C ALA A 217 -15.50 -2.10 5.09
N GLU A 218 -16.61 -1.75 5.72
CA GLU A 218 -17.43 -0.57 5.37
C GLU A 218 -16.65 0.70 5.66
N TYR A 219 -16.07 0.80 6.85
CA TYR A 219 -15.18 1.90 7.21
C TYR A 219 -14.01 2.05 6.22
N PHE A 220 -13.35 0.94 5.84
CA PHE A 220 -12.28 0.97 4.84
C PHE A 220 -12.77 1.52 3.50
N ARG A 221 -13.94 1.08 3.04
CA ARG A 221 -14.56 1.55 1.80
C ARG A 221 -14.87 3.04 1.87
N ASP A 222 -15.45 3.51 2.96
CA ASP A 222 -15.81 4.91 3.16
C ASP A 222 -14.55 5.80 3.20
N ALA A 223 -13.51 5.38 3.93
CA ALA A 223 -12.22 6.07 3.94
C ALA A 223 -11.60 6.16 2.53
N PHE A 224 -11.65 5.07 1.75
CA PHE A 224 -11.19 5.07 0.37
C PHE A 224 -11.98 6.07 -0.49
N LEU A 225 -13.30 6.07 -0.40
CA LEU A 225 -14.17 6.97 -1.18
C LEU A 225 -13.97 8.44 -0.77
N ALA A 226 -13.79 8.74 0.51
CA ALA A 226 -13.48 10.09 0.98
C ALA A 226 -12.15 10.59 0.39
N VAL A 227 -11.11 9.75 0.35
CA VAL A 227 -9.84 10.09 -0.29
C VAL A 227 -10.01 10.28 -1.80
N GLN A 228 -10.81 9.44 -2.47
CA GLN A 228 -11.13 9.61 -3.90
C GLN A 228 -11.81 10.97 -4.17
N GLU A 229 -12.68 11.42 -3.28
CA GLU A 229 -13.29 12.76 -3.40
C GLU A 229 -12.23 13.86 -3.30
N LEU A 230 -11.29 13.75 -2.33
CA LEU A 230 -10.19 14.71 -2.19
C LEU A 230 -9.28 14.74 -3.42
N VAL A 231 -8.95 13.57 -4.00
CA VAL A 231 -8.16 13.44 -5.24
C VAL A 231 -8.89 14.10 -6.41
N ASN A 232 -10.16 13.79 -6.61
CA ASN A 232 -10.98 14.33 -7.68
C ASN A 232 -11.13 15.86 -7.61
N LYS A 233 -11.22 16.42 -6.39
CA LYS A 233 -11.26 17.87 -6.16
C LYS A 233 -9.89 18.54 -6.24
N GLY A 234 -8.79 17.79 -6.32
CA GLY A 234 -7.42 18.32 -6.34
C GLY A 234 -7.02 18.98 -5.02
N LEU A 235 -7.51 18.47 -3.89
CA LEU A 235 -7.25 19.01 -2.55
C LEU A 235 -5.97 18.46 -1.92
N ILE A 236 -5.45 17.34 -2.44
CA ILE A 236 -4.23 16.69 -1.95
C ILE A 236 -3.02 17.21 -2.73
N LEU A 237 -2.03 17.73 -2.04
CA LEU A 237 -0.77 18.22 -2.60
C LEU A 237 0.25 17.10 -2.78
N ALA A 238 0.33 16.20 -1.80
CA ALA A 238 1.15 15.00 -1.81
C ALA A 238 0.48 13.94 -0.92
N GLY A 239 0.77 12.67 -1.18
CA GLY A 239 0.26 11.60 -0.35
C GLY A 239 0.97 10.29 -0.58
N HIS A 240 1.08 9.47 0.47
CA HIS A 240 1.79 8.19 0.47
C HIS A 240 1.11 7.19 1.41
N ASP A 241 1.16 5.91 1.06
CA ASP A 241 0.59 4.85 1.89
C ASP A 241 1.45 4.55 3.12
N ILE A 242 0.86 3.88 4.12
CA ILE A 242 1.57 3.29 5.24
C ILE A 242 1.67 1.80 5.00
N SER A 243 2.87 1.33 4.73
CA SER A 243 3.20 -0.07 4.46
C SER A 243 4.41 -0.53 5.29
N ALA A 244 5.31 -1.31 4.71
CA ALA A 244 6.49 -1.83 5.40
C ALA A 244 7.35 -0.71 6.04
N GLY A 245 7.54 -0.81 7.35
CA GLY A 245 8.28 0.18 8.15
C GLY A 245 7.41 1.21 8.87
N GLY A 246 6.10 1.22 8.60
CA GLY A 246 5.12 2.04 9.32
C GLY A 246 5.19 3.54 9.00
N LEU A 247 4.51 4.32 9.81
CA LEU A 247 4.36 5.77 9.64
C LEU A 247 5.69 6.52 9.46
N ILE A 248 6.74 6.14 10.20
CA ILE A 248 8.04 6.82 10.09
C ILE A 248 8.65 6.65 8.71
N THR A 249 8.52 5.48 8.10
CA THR A 249 9.02 5.22 6.74
C THR A 249 8.26 6.05 5.72
N THR A 250 6.93 6.07 5.77
CA THR A 250 6.09 6.92 4.92
C THR A 250 6.51 8.40 4.98
N LEU A 251 6.68 8.95 6.19
CA LEU A 251 7.08 10.35 6.39
C LEU A 251 8.48 10.64 5.82
N LEU A 252 9.43 9.72 6.00
CA LEU A 252 10.78 9.87 5.45
C LEU A 252 10.78 9.78 3.92
N GLU A 253 10.05 8.83 3.34
CA GLU A 253 9.96 8.63 1.91
C GLU A 253 9.32 9.83 1.19
N MET A 254 8.32 10.47 1.80
CA MET A 254 7.74 11.72 1.29
C MET A 254 8.79 12.85 1.18
N CYS A 255 9.87 12.81 1.96
CA CYS A 255 10.97 13.78 1.92
C CYS A 255 12.13 13.38 1.01
N PHE A 256 12.36 12.09 0.78
CA PHE A 256 13.61 11.57 0.18
C PHE A 256 13.89 12.08 -1.23
N SER A 257 12.88 12.34 -2.04
CA SER A 257 13.04 12.80 -3.41
C SER A 257 13.34 14.29 -3.55
N ASN A 258 13.27 15.05 -2.47
CA ASN A 258 13.60 16.48 -2.47
C ASN A 258 15.05 16.68 -2.04
N VAL A 259 15.75 17.62 -2.69
CA VAL A 259 17.12 18.02 -2.30
C VAL A 259 17.08 18.85 -1.02
N GLU A 260 16.04 19.68 -0.87
CA GLU A 260 15.86 20.56 0.30
C GLU A 260 14.43 20.41 0.85
N GLY A 261 14.27 20.79 2.10
CA GLY A 261 12.99 20.76 2.80
C GLY A 261 12.90 19.63 3.79
N GLY A 262 11.71 19.47 4.36
CA GLY A 262 11.40 18.48 5.39
C GLY A 262 10.05 18.76 5.99
N MET A 263 9.78 18.17 7.15
CA MET A 263 8.55 18.38 7.88
C MET A 263 8.79 18.51 9.37
N GLU A 264 7.93 19.23 10.04
CA GLU A 264 7.83 19.27 11.50
C GLU A 264 6.47 18.67 11.86
N ILE A 265 6.48 17.62 12.67
CA ILE A 265 5.28 16.89 13.07
C ILE A 265 5.13 16.86 14.58
N SER A 266 3.87 16.91 15.07
CA SER A 266 3.51 16.57 16.44
C SER A 266 2.64 15.33 16.44
N LEU A 267 2.97 14.39 17.31
CA LEU A 267 2.22 13.15 17.52
C LEU A 267 1.23 13.26 18.70
N ASP A 268 1.09 14.44 19.32
CA ASP A 268 0.28 14.67 20.53
C ASP A 268 -1.21 14.34 20.35
N LYS A 269 -1.70 14.30 19.09
CA LYS A 269 -3.10 13.98 18.79
C LYS A 269 -3.34 12.48 18.55
N MET A 270 -2.28 11.67 18.51
CA MET A 270 -2.43 10.23 18.39
C MET A 270 -3.06 9.65 19.66
N LYS A 271 -4.00 8.72 19.51
CA LYS A 271 -4.67 8.05 20.64
C LYS A 271 -3.71 7.11 21.39
N GLU A 272 -2.82 6.44 20.62
CA GLU A 272 -1.78 5.58 21.18
C GLU A 272 -0.70 6.42 21.88
N GLN A 273 -0.14 5.92 22.97
CA GLN A 273 0.90 6.58 23.76
C GLN A 273 2.29 5.94 23.57
N ASP A 274 2.33 4.71 23.07
CA ASP A 274 3.58 4.02 22.76
C ASP A 274 4.13 4.56 21.42
N ILE A 275 5.20 5.34 21.52
CA ILE A 275 5.85 5.97 20.37
C ILE A 275 6.36 4.92 19.35
N VAL A 276 6.73 3.72 19.80
CA VAL A 276 7.20 2.64 18.92
C VAL A 276 6.03 2.11 18.10
N LYS A 277 4.87 1.92 18.71
CA LYS A 277 3.65 1.54 17.98
C LYS A 277 3.24 2.63 16.99
N ILE A 278 3.22 3.90 17.42
CA ILE A 278 2.86 5.02 16.54
C ILE A 278 3.75 5.05 15.28
N LEU A 279 5.06 4.90 15.45
CA LEU A 279 6.00 5.07 14.36
C LEU A 279 6.16 3.84 13.47
N PHE A 280 6.05 2.62 14.03
CA PHE A 280 6.45 1.39 13.34
C PHE A 280 5.31 0.38 13.14
N ALA A 281 4.10 0.64 13.62
CA ALA A 281 2.95 -0.20 13.27
C ALA A 281 2.61 -0.06 11.79
N GLU A 282 2.32 -1.19 11.16
CA GLU A 282 2.01 -1.28 9.73
C GLU A 282 0.49 -1.49 9.52
N ASN A 283 -0.30 -0.77 10.32
CA ASN A 283 -1.74 -0.72 10.12
C ASN A 283 -2.05 -0.03 8.78
N PRO A 284 -2.97 -0.55 7.96
CA PRO A 284 -3.39 0.12 6.73
C PRO A 284 -3.80 1.56 6.98
N GLY A 285 -3.19 2.47 6.26
CA GLY A 285 -3.43 3.90 6.39
C GLY A 285 -2.65 4.68 5.35
N ILE A 286 -2.83 5.99 5.35
CA ILE A 286 -2.15 6.91 4.45
C ILE A 286 -1.79 8.22 5.15
N VAL A 287 -0.82 8.92 4.57
CA VAL A 287 -0.51 10.30 4.93
C VAL A 287 -0.79 11.20 3.74
N ILE A 288 -1.54 12.28 3.95
CA ILE A 288 -1.79 13.31 2.94
C ILE A 288 -1.30 14.66 3.38
N GLN A 289 -0.75 15.43 2.44
CA GLN A 289 -0.44 16.85 2.60
C GLN A 289 -1.51 17.68 1.91
N ILE A 290 -2.07 18.64 2.63
CA ILE A 290 -3.06 19.57 2.12
C ILE A 290 -2.64 21.03 2.34
N SER A 291 -3.16 21.95 1.52
CA SER A 291 -3.01 23.38 1.79
C SER A 291 -3.91 23.82 2.94
N ASP A 292 -3.38 24.63 3.85
CA ASP A 292 -4.11 25.17 5.01
C ASP A 292 -5.39 25.91 4.64
N LYS A 293 -5.45 26.50 3.44
CA LYS A 293 -6.65 27.17 2.94
C LYS A 293 -7.84 26.25 2.70
N HIS A 294 -7.61 24.95 2.59
CA HIS A 294 -8.62 23.92 2.34
C HIS A 294 -8.92 23.05 3.55
N LYS A 295 -8.37 23.34 4.74
CA LYS A 295 -8.54 22.54 5.95
C LYS A 295 -10.00 22.24 6.28
N ASP A 296 -10.86 23.25 6.23
CA ASP A 296 -12.27 23.10 6.61
C ASP A 296 -13.03 22.22 5.60
N GLU A 297 -12.73 22.35 4.31
CA GLU A 297 -13.32 21.51 3.27
C GLU A 297 -12.87 20.07 3.39
N VAL A 298 -11.56 19.85 3.56
CA VAL A 298 -10.98 18.50 3.76
C VAL A 298 -11.56 17.85 5.01
N LYS A 299 -11.61 18.60 6.12
CA LYS A 299 -12.15 18.08 7.37
C LYS A 299 -13.61 17.64 7.22
N LYS A 300 -14.42 18.43 6.53
CA LYS A 300 -15.81 18.09 6.26
C LYS A 300 -15.95 16.78 5.48
N ILE A 301 -15.14 16.58 4.44
CA ILE A 301 -15.17 15.33 3.63
C ILE A 301 -14.73 14.11 4.45
N LEU A 302 -13.80 14.28 5.38
CA LEU A 302 -13.31 13.17 6.23
C LEU A 302 -14.20 12.88 7.44
N GLU A 303 -15.15 13.76 7.79
CA GLU A 303 -16.07 13.60 8.93
C GLU A 303 -17.51 13.20 8.49
N ASP A 304 -17.87 13.39 7.21
CA ASP A 304 -19.15 12.98 6.62
C ASP A 304 -19.15 11.47 6.28
#